data_7da5dadb0ed86ad78521f6ffee4c057a
#
_entry.id   7da5dadb0ed86ad78521f6ffee4c057a
#
_cell.length_a   1.000
_cell.length_b   1.000
_cell.length_c   1.000
_cell.angle_alpha   90.00
_cell.angle_beta   90.00
_cell.angle_gamma   90.00
#
_symmetry.space_group_name_H-M   'P 1'
#
loop_
_entity.id
_entity.type
_entity.pdbx_description
1 polymer ?
#
loop_
_entity_poly.entity_id
_entity_poly.type
_entity_poly.pdbx_seq_one_letter_code
_entity_poly.pdbx_strand_id
1 'polypeptide(L)'
;TVTGSVDDTWAAVTPGWKVVNPQVPVDQGIALEGLWPEPEEWAVFVVERGERTAEIDPQSFTRAQMHFQKSLMAIQQGALDNAMTENGRGVALSTADQIGRKICNDLHVWGARCAGISGSGPSIVFMIPSVNEAAIDRILDSLSGRGLSVFETAIRTE
;
A
#
# COMPACT_ATOMS: atom_id res chain seq x y z
N THR A 1 -14.93 -15.63 -4.53
CA THR A 1 -14.15 -14.41 -4.33
C THR A 1 -12.76 -14.80 -3.85
N VAL A 2 -11.76 -14.58 -4.67
CA VAL A 2 -10.35 -14.94 -4.42
C VAL A 2 -9.69 -14.02 -3.36
N THR A 3 -10.41 -13.08 -2.78
CA THR A 3 -9.85 -11.96 -2.04
C THR A 3 -10.35 -11.78 -0.63
N GLY A 4 -10.80 -12.82 0.02
CA GLY A 4 -10.94 -12.81 1.48
C GLY A 4 -9.61 -13.18 2.10
N SER A 5 -8.57 -12.36 1.96
CA SER A 5 -7.31 -12.65 2.59
C SER A 5 -7.36 -12.30 4.08
N VAL A 6 -6.64 -13.05 4.88
CA VAL A 6 -6.57 -12.91 6.34
C VAL A 6 -6.01 -11.53 6.73
N ASP A 7 -5.12 -10.98 5.92
CA ASP A 7 -4.51 -9.66 6.07
C ASP A 7 -5.54 -8.53 5.94
N ASP A 8 -6.46 -8.60 4.97
CA ASP A 8 -7.54 -7.62 4.84
C ASP A 8 -8.46 -7.62 6.08
N THR A 9 -8.74 -8.79 6.62
CA THR A 9 -9.54 -8.94 7.84
C THR A 9 -8.85 -8.28 9.03
N TRP A 10 -7.56 -8.57 9.24
CA TRP A 10 -6.80 -7.96 10.33
C TRP A 10 -6.68 -6.44 10.18
N ALA A 11 -6.43 -5.94 8.97
CA ALA A 11 -6.37 -4.51 8.71
C ALA A 11 -7.69 -3.80 9.02
N ALA A 12 -8.83 -4.47 8.83
CA ALA A 12 -10.15 -3.92 9.14
C ALA A 12 -10.48 -3.94 10.65
N VAL A 13 -9.98 -4.91 11.39
CA VAL A 13 -10.39 -5.16 12.79
C VAL A 13 -9.48 -4.44 13.78
N THR A 14 -8.19 -4.37 13.53
CA THR A 14 -7.21 -3.82 14.48
C THR A 14 -6.32 -2.76 13.82
N PRO A 15 -5.91 -1.71 14.57
CA PRO A 15 -5.03 -0.67 14.05
C PRO A 15 -3.61 -1.18 13.79
N GLY A 16 -2.81 -0.35 13.13
CA GLY A 16 -1.40 -0.58 12.89
C GLY A 16 -1.10 -1.46 11.68
N TRP A 17 0.16 -1.80 11.53
CA TRP A 17 0.65 -2.67 10.46
C TRP A 17 0.87 -4.10 10.97
N LYS A 18 0.72 -5.08 10.05
CA LYS A 18 0.89 -6.49 10.36
C LYS A 18 1.58 -7.23 9.23
N VAL A 19 2.43 -8.17 9.62
CA VAL A 19 2.92 -9.24 8.73
C VAL A 19 2.17 -10.51 9.08
N VAL A 20 1.47 -11.06 8.12
CA VAL A 20 0.60 -12.23 8.32
C VAL A 20 1.20 -13.45 7.66
N ASN A 21 1.20 -14.57 8.38
CA ASN A 21 1.53 -15.89 7.83
C ASN A 21 0.23 -16.60 7.39
N PRO A 22 -0.04 -16.74 6.09
CA PRO A 22 -1.26 -17.35 5.60
C PRO A 22 -1.31 -18.88 5.75
N GLN A 23 -0.25 -19.50 6.22
CA GLN A 23 -0.15 -20.97 6.36
C GLN A 23 -0.64 -21.50 7.70
N VAL A 24 -0.98 -20.62 8.62
CA VAL A 24 -1.48 -20.97 9.96
C VAL A 24 -2.89 -20.42 10.17
N PRO A 25 -3.65 -20.92 11.16
CA PRO A 25 -4.97 -20.37 11.50
C PRO A 25 -4.94 -18.87 11.74
N VAL A 26 -6.06 -18.20 11.46
CA VAL A 26 -6.17 -16.72 11.47
C VAL A 26 -5.75 -16.13 12.82
N ASP A 27 -6.14 -16.75 13.91
CA ASP A 27 -5.83 -16.35 15.29
C ASP A 27 -4.34 -16.49 15.66
N GLN A 28 -3.56 -17.22 14.85
CA GLN A 28 -2.13 -17.43 15.02
C GLN A 28 -1.32 -16.82 13.87
N GLY A 29 -1.99 -16.15 12.95
CA GLY A 29 -1.41 -15.70 11.69
C GLY A 29 -0.53 -14.47 11.78
N ILE A 30 -0.60 -13.68 12.86
CA ILE A 30 0.21 -12.48 13.00
C ILE A 30 1.64 -12.88 13.37
N ALA A 31 2.57 -12.67 12.44
CA ALA A 31 3.99 -12.92 12.65
C ALA A 31 4.72 -11.71 13.25
N LEU A 32 4.37 -10.50 12.81
CA LEU A 32 4.87 -9.22 13.31
C LEU A 32 3.74 -8.20 13.26
N GLU A 33 3.73 -7.29 14.22
CA GLU A 33 2.80 -6.16 14.24
C GLU A 33 3.39 -4.94 14.94
N GLY A 34 2.81 -3.78 14.71
CA GLY A 34 3.17 -2.54 15.38
C GLY A 34 2.26 -1.40 14.95
N LEU A 35 2.39 -0.27 15.64
CA LEU A 35 1.72 0.96 15.26
C LEU A 35 2.58 1.76 14.29
N TRP A 36 1.92 2.57 13.46
CA TRP A 36 2.63 3.55 12.65
C TRP A 36 3.12 4.68 13.57
N PRO A 37 4.39 5.08 13.50
CA PRO A 37 4.91 6.16 14.33
C PRO A 37 4.30 7.49 13.90
N GLU A 38 3.94 8.33 14.87
CA GLU A 38 3.47 9.71 14.66
C GLU A 38 2.41 9.82 13.57
N PRO A 39 1.28 9.07 13.68
CA PRO A 39 0.29 8.95 12.62
C PRO A 39 -0.33 10.30 12.21
N GLU A 40 -0.37 11.27 13.13
CA GLU A 40 -0.87 12.63 12.93
C GLU A 40 0.03 13.49 12.02
N GLU A 41 1.29 13.11 11.84
CA GLU A 41 2.21 13.82 10.96
C GLU A 41 2.04 13.45 9.48
N TRP A 42 1.16 12.49 9.18
CA TRP A 42 0.97 11.96 7.84
C TRP A 42 -0.39 12.30 7.25
N ALA A 43 -0.39 12.88 6.06
CA ALA A 43 -1.55 12.91 5.19
C ALA A 43 -1.58 11.62 4.36
N VAL A 44 -2.71 10.93 4.37
CA VAL A 44 -2.91 9.64 3.71
C VAL A 44 -4.01 9.77 2.68
N PHE A 45 -3.74 9.30 1.48
CA PHE A 45 -4.67 9.41 0.36
C PHE A 45 -4.87 8.07 -0.33
N VAL A 46 -6.10 7.85 -0.77
CA VAL A 46 -6.47 6.70 -1.61
C VAL A 46 -6.83 7.20 -2.99
N VAL A 47 -6.14 6.68 -3.99
CA VAL A 47 -6.44 6.91 -5.41
C VAL A 47 -7.34 5.79 -5.90
N GLU A 48 -8.56 6.12 -6.29
CA GLU A 48 -9.52 5.17 -6.82
C GLU A 48 -9.26 4.96 -8.32
N ARG A 49 -9.22 3.69 -8.73
CA ARG A 49 -8.91 3.31 -10.13
C ARG A 49 -9.96 2.37 -10.74
N GLY A 50 -11.15 2.37 -10.16
CA GLY A 50 -12.25 1.51 -10.60
C GLY A 50 -12.06 0.04 -10.19
N GLU A 51 -12.61 -0.87 -10.98
CA GLU A 51 -12.60 -2.31 -10.70
C GLU A 51 -11.42 -3.00 -11.41
N ARG A 52 -10.90 -4.05 -10.78
CA ARG A 52 -9.92 -4.92 -11.42
C ARG A 52 -10.62 -5.78 -12.47
N THR A 53 -10.11 -5.75 -13.69
CA THR A 53 -10.65 -6.51 -14.82
C THR A 53 -9.89 -7.83 -15.07
N ALA A 54 -8.66 -7.95 -14.58
CA ALA A 54 -7.82 -9.13 -14.78
C ALA A 54 -7.88 -10.08 -13.58
N GLU A 55 -7.94 -11.38 -13.85
CA GLU A 55 -7.73 -12.40 -12.83
C GLU A 55 -6.28 -12.39 -12.35
N ILE A 56 -6.10 -12.67 -11.06
CA ILE A 56 -4.76 -12.78 -10.46
C ILE A 56 -4.36 -14.25 -10.48
N ASP A 57 -3.24 -14.53 -11.13
CA ASP A 57 -2.56 -15.83 -11.01
C ASP A 57 -1.74 -15.84 -9.72
N PRO A 58 -2.08 -16.69 -8.71
CA PRO A 58 -1.32 -16.79 -7.48
C PRO A 58 0.17 -17.11 -7.68
N GLN A 59 0.53 -17.81 -8.75
CA GLN A 59 1.93 -18.14 -9.05
C GLN A 59 2.74 -16.92 -9.47
N SER A 60 2.09 -15.86 -9.93
CA SER A 60 2.75 -14.61 -10.30
C SER A 60 3.46 -13.93 -9.12
N PHE A 61 2.99 -14.17 -7.88
CA PHE A 61 3.61 -13.65 -6.66
C PHE A 61 5.03 -14.18 -6.42
N THR A 62 5.34 -15.36 -6.93
CA THR A 62 6.70 -15.91 -6.89
C THR A 62 7.70 -15.03 -7.66
N ARG A 63 7.26 -14.40 -8.75
CA ARG A 63 8.11 -13.48 -9.54
C ARG A 63 8.47 -12.21 -8.80
N ALA A 64 7.63 -11.81 -7.84
CA ALA A 64 7.82 -10.61 -7.03
C ALA A 64 8.50 -10.88 -5.68
N GLN A 65 8.92 -12.11 -5.41
CA GLN A 65 9.48 -12.53 -4.13
C GLN A 65 10.56 -11.58 -3.60
N MET A 66 11.42 -11.07 -4.47
CA MET A 66 12.48 -10.14 -4.08
C MET A 66 11.93 -8.83 -3.47
N HIS A 67 10.82 -8.31 -3.99
CA HIS A 67 10.17 -7.12 -3.44
C HIS A 67 9.55 -7.41 -2.06
N PHE A 68 8.89 -8.54 -1.89
CA PHE A 68 8.32 -8.94 -0.60
C PHE A 68 9.40 -9.20 0.46
N GLN A 69 10.53 -9.79 0.07
CA GLN A 69 11.69 -9.94 0.96
C GLN A 69 12.25 -8.58 1.40
N LYS A 70 12.40 -7.63 0.47
CA LYS A 70 12.84 -6.26 0.79
C LYS A 70 11.85 -5.55 1.70
N SER A 71 10.55 -5.72 1.47
CA SER A 71 9.50 -5.18 2.34
C SER A 71 9.63 -5.74 3.76
N LEU A 72 9.78 -7.05 3.92
CA LEU A 72 9.97 -7.67 5.23
C LEU A 72 11.24 -7.17 5.94
N MET A 73 12.36 -7.06 5.22
CA MET A 73 13.60 -6.50 5.76
C MET A 73 13.43 -5.05 6.21
N ALA A 74 12.70 -4.25 5.44
CA ALA A 74 12.42 -2.86 5.79
C ALA A 74 11.57 -2.75 7.07
N ILE A 75 10.55 -3.61 7.23
CA ILE A 75 9.76 -3.70 8.48
C ILE A 75 10.66 -4.02 9.67
N GLN A 76 11.54 -5.01 9.56
CA GLN A 76 12.47 -5.40 10.62
C GLN A 76 13.45 -4.27 11.01
N GLN A 77 13.71 -3.35 10.10
CA GLN A 77 14.55 -2.16 10.31
C GLN A 77 13.74 -0.94 10.78
N GLY A 78 12.43 -1.03 10.91
CA GLY A 78 11.54 0.08 11.26
C GLY A 78 11.28 1.07 10.11
N ALA A 79 11.71 0.76 8.88
CA ALA A 79 11.52 1.60 7.70
C ALA A 79 10.17 1.29 7.01
N LEU A 80 9.07 1.64 7.68
CA LEU A 80 7.72 1.26 7.26
C LEU A 80 7.30 1.86 5.90
N ASP A 81 7.75 3.09 5.61
CA ASP A 81 7.55 3.76 4.32
C ASP A 81 8.19 2.98 3.16
N ASN A 82 9.42 2.51 3.36
CA ASN A 82 10.09 1.63 2.40
C ASN A 82 9.41 0.28 2.27
N ALA A 83 8.94 -0.27 3.39
CA ALA A 83 8.21 -1.53 3.40
C ALA A 83 6.93 -1.45 2.58
N MET A 84 6.13 -0.40 2.78
CA MET A 84 4.92 -0.15 2.00
C MET A 84 5.22 0.00 0.51
N THR A 85 6.25 0.75 0.17
CA THR A 85 6.68 0.96 -1.23
C THR A 85 7.12 -0.34 -1.89
N GLU A 86 7.95 -1.15 -1.24
CA GLU A 86 8.41 -2.42 -1.81
C GLU A 86 7.28 -3.45 -1.90
N ASN A 87 6.38 -3.51 -0.90
CA ASN A 87 5.19 -4.35 -0.98
C ASN A 87 4.31 -3.95 -2.18
N GLY A 88 4.04 -2.66 -2.35
CA GLY A 88 3.26 -2.15 -3.49
C GLY A 88 3.89 -2.47 -4.85
N ARG A 89 5.23 -2.41 -4.96
CA ARG A 89 5.97 -2.84 -6.16
C ARG A 89 5.81 -4.33 -6.43
N GLY A 90 5.88 -5.13 -5.38
CA GLY A 90 5.66 -6.58 -5.44
C GLY A 90 4.26 -6.91 -5.95
N VAL A 91 3.24 -6.26 -5.39
CA VAL A 91 1.85 -6.44 -5.82
C VAL A 91 1.66 -5.99 -7.27
N ALA A 92 2.15 -4.80 -7.65
CA ALA A 92 2.04 -4.31 -9.02
C ALA A 92 2.68 -5.26 -10.05
N LEU A 93 3.83 -5.87 -9.70
CA LEU A 93 4.49 -6.87 -10.55
C LEU A 93 3.68 -8.16 -10.63
N SER A 94 3.17 -8.64 -9.49
CA SER A 94 2.39 -9.89 -9.42
C SER A 94 1.06 -9.80 -10.15
N THR A 95 0.43 -8.64 -10.14
CA THR A 95 -0.85 -8.38 -10.80
C THR A 95 -0.70 -7.85 -12.23
N ALA A 96 0.54 -7.70 -12.72
CA ALA A 96 0.88 -7.07 -13.99
C ALA A 96 0.30 -5.64 -14.15
N ASP A 97 0.08 -4.93 -13.03
CA ASP A 97 -0.48 -3.57 -13.01
C ASP A 97 0.59 -2.52 -13.34
N GLN A 98 0.93 -2.42 -14.62
CA GLN A 98 1.92 -1.45 -15.08
C GLN A 98 1.47 0.00 -14.91
N ILE A 99 0.17 0.27 -15.03
CA ILE A 99 -0.40 1.60 -14.85
C ILE A 99 -0.29 2.01 -13.38
N GLY A 100 -0.69 1.15 -12.45
CA GLY A 100 -0.54 1.40 -11.02
C GLY A 100 0.90 1.60 -10.60
N ARG A 101 1.81 0.77 -11.11
CA ARG A 101 3.26 0.94 -10.89
C ARG A 101 3.77 2.29 -11.36
N LYS A 102 3.32 2.75 -12.55
CA LYS A 102 3.70 4.06 -13.08
C LYS A 102 3.18 5.18 -12.18
N ILE A 103 1.91 5.12 -11.76
CA ILE A 103 1.32 6.12 -10.85
C ILE A 103 2.09 6.16 -9.53
N CYS A 104 2.41 5.02 -8.92
CA CYS A 104 3.21 4.97 -7.69
C CYS A 104 4.60 5.63 -7.88
N ASN A 105 5.26 5.41 -9.00
CA ASN A 105 6.54 6.06 -9.30
C ASN A 105 6.36 7.57 -9.47
N ASP A 106 5.33 8.02 -10.18
CA ASP A 106 5.02 9.44 -10.37
C ASP A 106 4.75 10.12 -9.01
N LEU A 107 4.00 9.47 -8.11
CA LEU A 107 3.73 9.95 -6.75
C LEU A 107 5.02 10.19 -5.97
N HIS A 108 5.99 9.28 -6.03
CA HIS A 108 7.31 9.49 -5.41
C HIS A 108 8.04 10.70 -6.01
N VAL A 109 8.04 10.83 -7.34
CA VAL A 109 8.66 11.99 -8.02
C VAL A 109 8.00 13.31 -7.60
N TRP A 110 6.71 13.30 -7.32
CA TRP A 110 5.95 14.48 -6.90
C TRP A 110 6.06 14.78 -5.41
N GLY A 111 6.64 13.89 -4.61
CA GLY A 111 6.95 14.13 -3.21
C GLY A 111 6.27 13.20 -2.21
N ALA A 112 5.51 12.20 -2.66
CA ALA A 112 5.01 11.18 -1.74
C ALA A 112 6.16 10.40 -1.11
N ARG A 113 6.09 10.16 0.19
CA ARG A 113 7.11 9.42 0.93
C ARG A 113 7.03 7.92 0.66
N CYS A 114 5.81 7.40 0.58
CA CYS A 114 5.55 6.03 0.15
C CYS A 114 4.28 5.98 -0.70
N ALA A 115 4.23 5.00 -1.60
CA ALA A 115 3.07 4.72 -2.43
C ALA A 115 3.03 3.23 -2.77
N GLY A 116 1.85 2.64 -2.77
CA GLY A 116 1.68 1.22 -3.08
C GLY A 116 0.27 0.87 -3.51
N ILE A 117 0.15 -0.27 -4.16
CA ILE A 117 -1.15 -0.86 -4.49
C ILE A 117 -1.82 -1.29 -3.19
N SER A 118 -3.08 -0.91 -3.01
CA SER A 118 -3.90 -1.29 -1.86
C SER A 118 -4.42 -2.71 -2.03
N GLY A 119 -4.11 -3.58 -1.09
CA GLY A 119 -4.46 -5.00 -1.18
C GLY A 119 -3.93 -5.60 -2.48
N SER A 120 -4.81 -6.21 -3.26
CA SER A 120 -4.49 -6.73 -4.59
C SER A 120 -4.84 -5.76 -5.75
N GLY A 121 -5.14 -4.52 -5.44
CA GLY A 121 -5.45 -3.44 -6.39
C GLY A 121 -6.93 -3.39 -6.82
N PRO A 122 -7.26 -2.50 -7.73
CA PRO A 122 -6.37 -1.57 -8.43
C PRO A 122 -6.08 -0.26 -7.68
N SER A 123 -6.78 0.05 -6.59
CA SER A 123 -6.57 1.30 -5.84
C SER A 123 -5.14 1.44 -5.33
N ILE A 124 -4.69 2.67 -5.18
CA ILE A 124 -3.35 3.01 -4.70
C ILE A 124 -3.50 3.80 -3.41
N VAL A 125 -2.66 3.52 -2.43
CA VAL A 125 -2.52 4.36 -1.23
C VAL A 125 -1.16 5.04 -1.30
N PHE A 126 -1.12 6.33 -0.97
CA PHE A 126 0.13 7.04 -0.77
C PHE A 126 0.08 7.88 0.50
N MET A 127 1.26 8.14 1.04
CA MET A 127 1.43 8.94 2.24
C MET A 127 2.50 10.00 2.01
N ILE A 128 2.28 11.15 2.60
CA ILE A 128 3.17 12.30 2.53
C ILE A 128 3.14 13.02 3.88
N PRO A 129 4.26 13.58 4.39
CA PRO A 129 4.22 14.40 5.59
C PRO A 129 3.21 15.54 5.43
N SER A 130 2.30 15.70 6.39
CA SER A 130 1.20 16.67 6.35
C SER A 130 1.67 18.12 6.20
N VAL A 131 2.88 18.43 6.63
CA VAL A 131 3.51 19.75 6.49
C VAL A 131 3.88 20.11 5.05
N ASN A 132 3.86 19.16 4.12
CA ASN A 132 4.22 19.38 2.71
C ASN A 132 3.01 19.78 1.84
N GLU A 133 2.23 20.77 2.27
CA GLU A 133 1.00 21.20 1.61
C GLU A 133 1.17 21.44 0.10
N ALA A 134 2.23 22.15 -0.30
CA ALA A 134 2.49 22.43 -1.73
C ALA A 134 2.76 21.17 -2.57
N ALA A 135 3.30 20.10 -1.99
CA ALA A 135 3.46 18.84 -2.68
C ALA A 135 2.14 18.07 -2.72
N ILE A 136 1.33 18.14 -1.66
CA ILE A 136 -0.02 17.56 -1.62
C ILE A 136 -0.88 18.19 -2.74
N ASP A 137 -0.97 19.52 -2.80
CA ASP A 137 -1.76 20.21 -3.83
C ASP A 137 -1.32 19.80 -5.25
N ARG A 138 -0.01 19.80 -5.51
CA ARG A 138 0.53 19.40 -6.81
C ARG A 138 0.19 17.95 -7.17
N ILE A 139 0.22 17.04 -6.21
CA ILE A 139 -0.16 15.64 -6.42
C ILE A 139 -1.64 15.54 -6.75
N LEU A 140 -2.49 16.16 -5.96
CA LEU A 140 -3.95 16.15 -6.13
C LEU A 140 -4.36 16.71 -7.49
N ASP A 141 -3.79 17.87 -7.87
CA ASP A 141 -4.03 18.49 -9.19
C ASP A 141 -3.57 17.55 -10.33
N SER A 142 -2.41 16.94 -10.19
CA SER A 142 -1.87 16.04 -11.22
C SER A 142 -2.72 14.77 -11.40
N LEU A 143 -3.23 14.21 -10.30
CA LEU A 143 -4.12 13.04 -10.34
C LEU A 143 -5.50 13.41 -10.88
N SER A 144 -6.06 14.54 -10.45
CA SER A 144 -7.32 15.09 -10.98
C SER A 144 -7.25 15.36 -12.47
N GLY A 145 -6.13 15.94 -12.95
CA GLY A 145 -5.88 16.16 -14.37
C GLY A 145 -5.81 14.88 -15.22
N ARG A 146 -5.60 13.73 -14.57
CA ARG A 146 -5.67 12.39 -15.20
C ARG A 146 -7.05 11.73 -15.06
N GLY A 147 -8.03 12.41 -14.49
CA GLY A 147 -9.37 11.89 -14.25
C GLY A 147 -9.44 10.84 -13.14
N LEU A 148 -8.49 10.84 -12.21
CA LEU A 148 -8.46 9.93 -11.07
C LEU A 148 -9.12 10.59 -9.86
N SER A 149 -10.00 9.86 -9.20
CA SER A 149 -10.61 10.26 -7.93
C SER A 149 -9.64 9.99 -6.79
N VAL A 150 -9.49 10.95 -5.90
CA VAL A 150 -8.63 10.84 -4.72
C VAL A 150 -9.43 11.27 -3.50
N PHE A 151 -9.33 10.53 -2.42
CA PHE A 151 -9.90 10.92 -1.14
C PHE A 151 -8.88 10.78 -0.02
N GLU A 152 -8.94 11.70 0.91
CA GLU A 152 -8.11 11.69 2.10
C GLU A 152 -8.68 10.73 3.14
N THR A 153 -7.80 10.09 3.88
CA THR A 153 -8.12 9.22 5.01
C THR A 153 -7.07 9.42 6.10
N ALA A 154 -7.13 8.63 7.15
CA ALA A 154 -6.18 8.72 8.25
C ALA A 154 -5.66 7.34 8.65
N ILE A 155 -4.51 7.32 9.30
CA ILE A 155 -3.98 6.12 9.94
C ILE A 155 -4.84 5.85 11.18
N ARG A 156 -5.39 4.65 11.26
CA ARG A 156 -6.16 4.23 12.43
C ARG A 156 -5.24 3.97 13.62
N THR A 157 -5.57 4.56 14.77
CA THR A 157 -4.79 4.47 16.01
C THR A 157 -5.49 3.67 17.11
N GLU A 158 -6.82 3.44 16.96
CA GLU A 158 -7.67 2.73 17.93
C GLU A 158 -8.61 1.73 17.24
#